data_139ed2b1b5bac10f4ab9cb15d5ec6e7c
#
_entry.id   139ed2b1b5bac10f4ab9cb15d5ec6e7c
#
_cell.length_a   1.000
_cell.length_b   1.000
_cell.length_c   1.000
_cell.angle_alpha   90.00
_cell.angle_beta   90.00
_cell.angle_gamma   90.00
#
_symmetry.space_group_name_H-M   'P 1'
#
loop_
_entity.id
_entity.type
_entity.pdbx_description
1 polymer ?
#
loop_
_entity_poly.entity_id
_entity_poly.type
_entity_poly.pdbx_seq_one_letter_code
_entity_poly.pdbx_strand_id
1 'polypeptide(L)'
;MRPTHTIAASALVLAAALTTPAAAQQQAETPAGPKVGDMAPDFSIRAVTRHGALEAPVQLSDYRGETVVIAFFPKARTSGCTVQMESYRDRYAELFNGGRSVTLLAVSVDPDTALHSWARDAGFPMLFGSDVGGEVGSKYGAFRGQVDDRSLFVVDPDGRIAYVARPFRQMAEDAYTELAAVVDRLAPANAEEMDER
;
A
#
# COMPACT_ATOMS: atom_id res chain seq x y z
N MET A 1 61.45 59.18 48.22
CA MET A 1 61.01 58.74 46.94
C MET A 1 60.31 57.39 47.14
N ARG A 2 58.97 57.31 46.99
CA ARG A 2 58.20 56.10 47.19
C ARG A 2 57.68 55.61 45.81
N PRO A 3 57.83 54.37 45.46
CA PRO A 3 57.21 53.85 44.27
C PRO A 3 55.74 53.42 44.55
N THR A 4 54.84 53.84 43.70
CA THR A 4 53.42 53.50 43.68
C THR A 4 53.24 52.17 43.00
N HIS A 5 52.66 51.23 43.71
CA HIS A 5 52.24 49.94 43.14
C HIS A 5 50.84 50.05 42.47
N THR A 6 50.78 49.79 41.16
CA THR A 6 49.56 49.71 40.40
C THR A 6 49.05 48.27 40.40
N ILE A 7 47.88 48.02 40.97
CA ILE A 7 47.25 46.74 41.00
C ILE A 7 46.38 46.61 39.68
N ALA A 8 46.72 45.69 38.81
CA ALA A 8 45.91 45.35 37.63
C ALA A 8 44.88 44.34 38.07
N ALA A 9 43.62 44.73 37.97
CA ALA A 9 42.44 43.81 38.14
C ALA A 9 42.18 43.09 36.84
N SER A 10 42.43 41.79 36.80
CA SER A 10 42.01 40.90 35.67
C SER A 10 40.57 40.54 35.83
N ALA A 11 39.72 41.03 34.95
CA ALA A 11 38.31 40.62 34.84
C ALA A 11 38.22 39.30 34.07
N LEU A 12 37.81 38.24 34.77
CA LEU A 12 37.53 36.93 34.19
C LEU A 12 36.10 36.95 33.57
N VAL A 13 36.01 36.99 32.24
CA VAL A 13 34.73 36.88 31.52
C VAL A 13 34.40 35.41 31.40
N LEU A 14 33.38 34.98 32.17
CA LEU A 14 32.81 33.63 32.10
C LEU A 14 31.82 33.57 30.92
N ALA A 15 32.23 33.00 29.80
CA ALA A 15 31.35 32.74 28.65
C ALA A 15 30.44 31.51 28.94
N ALA A 16 29.19 31.75 29.29
CA ALA A 16 28.19 30.70 29.41
C ALA A 16 27.78 30.22 27.98
N ALA A 17 28.24 29.04 27.61
CA ALA A 17 27.79 28.36 26.38
C ALA A 17 26.35 27.90 26.57
N LEU A 18 25.40 28.58 25.93
CA LEU A 18 24.01 28.15 25.81
C LEU A 18 23.97 26.97 24.84
N THR A 19 24.01 25.74 25.35
CA THR A 19 23.69 24.54 24.58
C THR A 19 22.18 24.48 24.40
N THR A 20 21.69 24.92 23.24
CA THR A 20 20.33 24.62 22.81
C THR A 20 20.21 23.11 22.56
N PRO A 21 19.24 22.40 23.19
CA PRO A 21 19.00 21.02 22.82
C PRO A 21 18.50 21.02 21.38
N ALA A 22 19.21 20.33 20.49
CA ALA A 22 18.73 20.00 19.18
C ALA A 22 17.46 19.15 19.38
N ALA A 23 16.30 19.75 19.14
CA ALA A 23 15.05 18.99 19.03
C ALA A 23 15.26 17.99 17.88
N ALA A 24 15.50 16.73 18.23
CA ALA A 24 15.48 15.65 17.27
C ALA A 24 14.10 15.69 16.60
N GLN A 25 14.07 16.08 15.34
CA GLN A 25 12.88 15.92 14.49
C GLN A 25 12.63 14.43 14.44
N GLN A 26 11.67 13.96 15.24
CA GLN A 26 11.06 12.66 15.07
C GLN A 26 10.39 12.71 13.70
N GLN A 27 11.11 12.21 12.70
CA GLN A 27 10.47 11.80 11.46
C GLN A 27 9.40 10.80 11.89
N ALA A 28 8.13 11.15 11.67
CA ALA A 28 7.03 10.23 11.90
C ALA A 28 7.31 8.99 11.04
N GLU A 29 7.74 7.90 11.69
CA GLU A 29 7.94 6.63 11.02
C GLU A 29 6.60 6.24 10.43
N THR A 30 6.52 6.13 9.10
CA THR A 30 5.35 5.58 8.44
C THR A 30 5.06 4.21 9.07
N PRO A 31 3.83 3.94 9.54
CA PRO A 31 3.50 2.66 10.16
C PRO A 31 4.01 1.52 9.29
N ALA A 32 4.67 0.57 9.90
CA ALA A 32 5.30 -0.54 9.16
C ALA A 32 4.30 -1.40 8.37
N GLY A 33 3.01 -1.22 8.59
CA GLY A 33 1.92 -1.99 8.01
C GLY A 33 1.93 -3.47 8.44
N PRO A 34 0.92 -4.24 8.02
CA PRO A 34 0.79 -5.64 8.40
C PRO A 34 1.88 -6.51 7.76
N LYS A 35 2.20 -7.62 8.45
CA LYS A 35 3.17 -8.64 8.03
C LYS A 35 2.43 -9.95 7.71
N VAL A 36 3.12 -10.87 7.05
CA VAL A 36 2.61 -12.23 6.83
C VAL A 36 2.26 -12.88 8.17
N GLY A 37 1.05 -13.45 8.25
CA GLY A 37 0.46 -14.05 9.45
C GLY A 37 -0.43 -13.11 10.27
N ASP A 38 -0.30 -11.79 10.13
CA ASP A 38 -1.17 -10.84 10.82
C ASP A 38 -2.60 -10.88 10.25
N MET A 39 -3.59 -10.52 11.06
CA MET A 39 -4.92 -10.20 10.55
C MET A 39 -4.81 -8.96 9.67
N ALA A 40 -5.37 -9.01 8.45
CA ALA A 40 -5.42 -7.87 7.57
C ALA A 40 -6.27 -6.76 8.21
N PRO A 41 -5.75 -5.51 8.31
CA PRO A 41 -6.54 -4.38 8.81
C PRO A 41 -7.81 -4.19 7.97
N ASP A 42 -8.97 -4.25 8.61
CA ASP A 42 -10.23 -4.03 7.92
C ASP A 42 -10.39 -2.58 7.47
N PHE A 43 -11.07 -2.39 6.35
CA PHE A 43 -11.35 -1.08 5.78
C PHE A 43 -12.68 -1.06 5.04
N SER A 44 -13.18 0.14 4.82
CA SER A 44 -14.31 0.40 3.91
C SER A 44 -13.83 1.45 2.89
N ILE A 45 -13.96 1.16 1.59
CA ILE A 45 -13.44 2.02 0.53
C ILE A 45 -14.44 2.12 -0.63
N ARG A 46 -14.61 3.33 -1.17
CA ARG A 46 -15.36 3.51 -2.41
C ARG A 46 -14.62 2.82 -3.56
N ALA A 47 -15.34 2.02 -4.32
CA ALA A 47 -14.74 1.29 -5.43
C ALA A 47 -15.51 1.51 -6.73
N VAL A 48 -14.78 1.39 -7.84
CA VAL A 48 -15.28 1.49 -9.20
C VAL A 48 -14.81 0.32 -10.04
N THR A 49 -15.58 0.02 -11.07
CA THR A 49 -15.21 -0.90 -12.14
C THR A 49 -15.17 -0.15 -13.48
N ARG A 50 -14.85 -0.84 -14.56
CA ARG A 50 -15.01 -0.30 -15.93
C ARG A 50 -16.47 0.03 -16.29
N HIS A 51 -17.44 -0.49 -15.53
CA HIS A 51 -18.87 -0.30 -15.78
C HIS A 51 -19.49 0.83 -14.94
N GLY A 52 -18.80 1.32 -13.91
CA GLY A 52 -19.27 2.39 -13.03
C GLY A 52 -18.82 2.21 -11.60
N ALA A 53 -19.27 3.11 -10.74
CA ALA A 53 -19.08 3.03 -9.31
C ALA A 53 -19.96 1.91 -8.72
N LEU A 54 -19.48 1.23 -7.69
CA LEU A 54 -20.30 0.32 -6.92
C LEU A 54 -21.30 1.13 -6.07
N GLU A 55 -22.48 0.58 -5.84
CA GLU A 55 -23.54 1.21 -5.04
C GLU A 55 -23.13 1.36 -3.57
N ALA A 56 -22.46 0.35 -3.02
CA ALA A 56 -21.93 0.35 -1.66
C ALA A 56 -20.39 0.37 -1.66
N PRO A 57 -19.76 0.93 -0.62
CA PRO A 57 -18.32 0.76 -0.41
C PRO A 57 -17.96 -0.71 -0.27
N VAL A 58 -16.76 -1.06 -0.71
CA VAL A 58 -16.14 -2.38 -0.50
C VAL A 58 -15.61 -2.42 0.92
N GLN A 59 -15.97 -3.44 1.69
CA GLN A 59 -15.37 -3.75 2.98
C GLN A 59 -14.53 -5.03 2.84
N LEU A 60 -13.31 -5.03 3.38
CA LEU A 60 -12.45 -6.22 3.30
C LEU A 60 -13.09 -7.42 4.01
N SER A 61 -13.77 -7.18 5.12
CA SER A 61 -14.48 -8.23 5.88
C SER A 61 -15.59 -8.94 5.11
N ASP A 62 -16.15 -8.32 4.06
CA ASP A 62 -17.20 -8.93 3.22
C ASP A 62 -16.66 -10.06 2.32
N TYR A 63 -15.34 -10.13 2.17
CA TYR A 63 -14.65 -11.13 1.34
C TYR A 63 -14.11 -12.31 2.14
N ARG A 64 -14.64 -12.57 3.35
CA ARG A 64 -14.29 -13.78 4.09
C ARG A 64 -14.70 -15.02 3.30
N GLY A 65 -13.80 -16.00 3.21
CA GLY A 65 -13.96 -17.18 2.36
C GLY A 65 -13.37 -17.04 0.96
N GLU A 66 -12.92 -15.82 0.59
CA GLU A 66 -12.25 -15.55 -0.68
C GLU A 66 -10.80 -15.08 -0.46
N THR A 67 -9.97 -15.26 -1.46
CA THR A 67 -8.63 -14.66 -1.50
C THR A 67 -8.75 -13.23 -2.04
N VAL A 68 -8.17 -12.25 -1.33
CA VAL A 68 -8.16 -10.85 -1.76
C VAL A 68 -6.74 -10.40 -2.04
N VAL A 69 -6.51 -9.90 -3.26
CA VAL A 69 -5.25 -9.25 -3.62
C VAL A 69 -5.45 -7.74 -3.56
N ILE A 70 -4.74 -7.07 -2.65
CA ILE A 70 -4.77 -5.61 -2.49
C ILE A 70 -3.49 -5.06 -3.10
N ALA A 71 -3.61 -4.33 -4.21
CA ALA A 71 -2.48 -3.78 -4.95
C ALA A 71 -2.48 -2.25 -4.87
N PHE A 72 -1.66 -1.69 -4.00
CA PHE A 72 -1.44 -0.24 -3.93
C PHE A 72 -0.57 0.24 -5.10
N PHE A 73 -0.92 1.38 -5.65
CA PHE A 73 -0.15 1.99 -6.74
C PHE A 73 -0.16 3.53 -6.65
N PRO A 74 0.92 4.20 -7.10
CA PRO A 74 1.09 5.65 -6.88
C PRO A 74 0.04 6.52 -7.56
N LYS A 75 -0.27 6.29 -8.85
CA LYS A 75 -1.17 7.18 -9.60
C LYS A 75 -1.65 6.57 -10.91
N ALA A 76 -2.95 6.72 -11.16
CA ALA A 76 -3.58 6.31 -12.40
C ALA A 76 -2.92 6.93 -13.64
N ARG A 77 -2.88 6.20 -14.75
CA ARG A 77 -2.37 6.61 -16.07
C ARG A 77 -0.88 6.98 -16.13
N THR A 78 -0.09 6.75 -15.07
CA THR A 78 1.37 6.84 -15.16
C THR A 78 1.94 5.58 -15.82
N SER A 79 3.09 5.69 -16.49
CA SER A 79 3.65 4.59 -17.29
C SER A 79 3.85 3.30 -16.49
N GLY A 80 4.47 3.37 -15.32
CA GLY A 80 4.71 2.18 -14.49
C GLY A 80 3.43 1.57 -13.90
N CYS A 81 2.42 2.38 -13.58
CA CYS A 81 1.12 1.88 -13.12
C CYS A 81 0.31 1.28 -14.27
N THR A 82 0.44 1.86 -15.47
CA THR A 82 -0.20 1.30 -16.67
C THR A 82 0.35 -0.08 -17.00
N VAL A 83 1.67 -0.26 -17.01
CA VAL A 83 2.29 -1.58 -17.20
C VAL A 83 1.77 -2.60 -16.17
N GLN A 84 1.68 -2.22 -14.90
CA GLN A 84 1.17 -3.12 -13.86
C GLN A 84 -0.28 -3.54 -14.09
N MET A 85 -1.18 -2.58 -14.35
CA MET A 85 -2.60 -2.86 -14.53
C MET A 85 -2.89 -3.59 -15.84
N GLU A 86 -2.14 -3.30 -16.90
CA GLU A 86 -2.22 -4.05 -18.16
C GLU A 86 -1.73 -5.49 -17.97
N SER A 87 -0.63 -5.72 -17.26
CA SER A 87 -0.17 -7.06 -16.91
C SER A 87 -1.23 -7.84 -16.12
N TYR A 88 -1.90 -7.19 -15.16
CA TYR A 88 -2.99 -7.80 -14.42
C TYR A 88 -4.20 -8.12 -15.32
N ARG A 89 -4.58 -7.23 -16.24
CA ARG A 89 -5.65 -7.47 -17.21
C ARG A 89 -5.34 -8.63 -18.14
N ASP A 90 -4.17 -8.58 -18.76
CA ASP A 90 -3.79 -9.51 -19.82
C ASP A 90 -3.56 -10.94 -19.28
N ARG A 91 -3.17 -11.04 -18.01
CA ARG A 91 -2.92 -12.30 -17.29
C ARG A 91 -3.98 -12.57 -16.20
N TYR A 92 -5.19 -12.00 -16.31
CA TYR A 92 -6.17 -12.04 -15.23
C TYR A 92 -6.61 -13.46 -14.87
N ALA A 93 -6.75 -14.33 -15.86
CA ALA A 93 -7.08 -15.73 -15.64
C ALA A 93 -5.96 -16.50 -14.94
N GLU A 94 -4.71 -16.21 -15.28
CA GLU A 94 -3.52 -16.85 -14.71
C GLU A 94 -3.25 -16.35 -13.27
N LEU A 95 -3.25 -15.03 -13.07
CA LEU A 95 -2.83 -14.43 -11.81
C LEU A 95 -3.92 -14.44 -10.73
N PHE A 96 -5.19 -14.44 -11.14
CA PHE A 96 -6.31 -14.22 -10.24
C PHE A 96 -7.46 -15.20 -10.49
N ASN A 97 -7.14 -16.38 -11.02
CA ASN A 97 -8.13 -17.45 -11.31
C ASN A 97 -9.37 -16.94 -12.10
N GLY A 98 -9.20 -15.92 -12.94
CA GLY A 98 -10.30 -15.28 -13.67
C GLY A 98 -11.32 -14.58 -12.77
N GLY A 99 -10.99 -14.29 -11.52
CA GLY A 99 -11.89 -13.70 -10.52
C GLY A 99 -12.75 -14.73 -9.77
N ARG A 100 -12.51 -16.04 -9.93
CA ARG A 100 -13.21 -17.07 -9.17
C ARG A 100 -12.55 -17.25 -7.80
N SER A 101 -13.30 -16.96 -6.73
CA SER A 101 -12.83 -16.98 -5.34
C SER A 101 -11.57 -16.12 -5.09
N VAL A 102 -11.25 -15.21 -6.02
CA VAL A 102 -10.13 -14.27 -5.93
C VAL A 102 -10.58 -12.89 -6.37
N THR A 103 -10.51 -11.94 -5.48
CA THR A 103 -10.79 -10.53 -5.77
C THR A 103 -9.51 -9.73 -5.85
N LEU A 104 -9.28 -9.04 -6.98
CA LEU A 104 -8.22 -8.04 -7.12
C LEU A 104 -8.78 -6.64 -6.89
N LEU A 105 -8.29 -5.96 -5.87
CA LEU A 105 -8.58 -4.56 -5.55
C LEU A 105 -7.32 -3.72 -5.72
N ALA A 106 -7.28 -2.91 -6.77
CA ALA A 106 -6.20 -1.94 -7.00
C ALA A 106 -6.54 -0.63 -6.29
N VAL A 107 -5.66 -0.14 -5.41
CA VAL A 107 -5.91 1.02 -4.54
C VAL A 107 -4.96 2.16 -4.83
N SER A 108 -5.48 3.38 -4.92
CA SER A 108 -4.68 4.60 -4.97
C SER A 108 -5.45 5.79 -4.40
N VAL A 109 -4.75 6.90 -4.17
CA VAL A 109 -5.34 8.17 -3.73
C VAL A 109 -6.10 8.92 -4.85
N ASP A 110 -6.15 8.38 -6.06
CA ASP A 110 -6.90 9.00 -7.15
C ASP A 110 -8.42 9.00 -6.85
N PRO A 111 -9.16 10.04 -7.28
CA PRO A 111 -10.61 10.06 -7.13
C PRO A 111 -11.28 8.98 -7.98
N ASP A 112 -12.42 8.49 -7.53
CA ASP A 112 -13.23 7.44 -8.17
C ASP A 112 -13.52 7.74 -9.65
N THR A 113 -13.77 9.00 -10.00
CA THR A 113 -14.01 9.43 -11.39
C THR A 113 -12.82 9.20 -12.31
N ALA A 114 -11.60 9.44 -11.82
CA ALA A 114 -10.36 9.20 -12.58
C ALA A 114 -10.11 7.69 -12.74
N LEU A 115 -10.31 6.92 -11.67
CA LEU A 115 -10.15 5.46 -11.68
C LEU A 115 -11.17 4.79 -12.60
N HIS A 116 -12.45 5.19 -12.52
CA HIS A 116 -13.49 4.69 -13.42
C HIS A 116 -13.19 4.99 -14.89
N SER A 117 -12.84 6.25 -15.20
CA SER A 117 -12.47 6.63 -16.57
C SER A 117 -11.31 5.77 -17.09
N TRP A 118 -10.30 5.54 -16.27
CA TRP A 118 -9.16 4.71 -16.67
C TRP A 118 -9.53 3.23 -16.83
N ALA A 119 -10.30 2.68 -15.89
CA ALA A 119 -10.76 1.30 -15.96
C ALA A 119 -11.60 1.02 -17.21
N ARG A 120 -12.50 1.96 -17.57
CA ARG A 120 -13.32 1.89 -18.78
C ARG A 120 -12.47 1.96 -20.04
N ASP A 121 -11.58 2.97 -20.15
CA ASP A 121 -10.80 3.23 -21.36
C ASP A 121 -9.81 2.10 -21.67
N ALA A 122 -9.25 1.45 -20.63
CA ALA A 122 -8.31 0.35 -20.76
C ALA A 122 -8.94 -1.06 -20.64
N GLY A 123 -10.26 -1.13 -20.38
CA GLY A 123 -10.98 -2.40 -20.27
C GLY A 123 -10.57 -3.26 -19.08
N PHE A 124 -10.12 -2.66 -17.98
CA PHE A 124 -9.65 -3.39 -16.80
C PHE A 124 -10.77 -4.18 -16.13
N PRO A 125 -10.56 -5.48 -15.80
CA PRO A 125 -11.59 -6.33 -15.21
C PRO A 125 -11.68 -6.20 -13.68
N MET A 126 -10.63 -5.69 -13.00
CA MET A 126 -10.53 -5.62 -11.56
C MET A 126 -11.28 -4.43 -10.95
N LEU A 127 -11.41 -4.45 -9.62
CA LEU A 127 -11.90 -3.33 -8.82
C LEU A 127 -10.80 -2.29 -8.61
N PHE A 128 -11.20 -1.01 -8.58
CA PHE A 128 -10.33 0.10 -8.21
C PHE A 128 -10.90 0.80 -6.98
N GLY A 129 -10.14 0.85 -5.90
CA GLY A 129 -10.46 1.54 -4.65
C GLY A 129 -9.91 2.97 -4.65
N SER A 130 -10.78 3.94 -4.39
CA SER A 130 -10.43 5.36 -4.26
C SER A 130 -10.14 5.70 -2.80
N ASP A 131 -8.88 5.79 -2.45
CA ASP A 131 -8.38 6.11 -1.10
C ASP A 131 -7.94 7.58 -1.01
N VAL A 132 -8.83 8.49 -1.38
CA VAL A 132 -8.58 9.94 -1.28
C VAL A 132 -8.32 10.31 0.18
N GLY A 133 -7.10 10.69 0.50
CA GLY A 133 -6.68 10.97 1.89
C GLY A 133 -5.74 9.90 2.47
N GLY A 134 -5.63 8.72 1.84
CA GLY A 134 -4.65 7.70 2.19
C GLY A 134 -4.95 6.94 3.49
N GLU A 135 -6.22 6.79 3.86
CA GLU A 135 -6.60 6.08 5.10
C GLU A 135 -6.27 4.59 5.03
N VAL A 136 -6.63 3.94 3.92
CA VAL A 136 -6.34 2.52 3.71
C VAL A 136 -4.85 2.31 3.51
N GLY A 137 -4.22 3.13 2.67
CA GLY A 137 -2.78 3.12 2.47
C GLY A 137 -2.00 3.31 3.77
N SER A 138 -2.48 4.15 4.68
CA SER A 138 -1.86 4.35 6.01
C SER A 138 -1.96 3.10 6.89
N LYS A 139 -3.11 2.42 6.93
CA LYS A 139 -3.31 1.16 7.68
C LYS A 139 -2.36 0.06 7.19
N TYR A 140 -2.12 0.03 5.89
CA TYR A 140 -1.24 -0.95 5.25
C TYR A 140 0.22 -0.47 5.16
N GLY A 141 0.54 0.73 5.63
CA GLY A 141 1.87 1.34 5.55
C GLY A 141 2.32 1.59 4.10
N ALA A 142 1.39 1.75 3.17
CA ALA A 142 1.66 2.07 1.77
C ALA A 142 1.64 3.58 1.49
N PHE A 143 0.88 4.37 2.26
CA PHE A 143 0.73 5.81 2.03
C PHE A 143 2.00 6.60 2.37
N ARG A 144 2.44 7.49 1.47
CA ARG A 144 3.64 8.33 1.59
C ARG A 144 3.32 9.83 1.67
N GLY A 145 2.15 10.18 2.21
CA GLY A 145 1.72 11.57 2.42
C GLY A 145 0.97 12.18 1.24
N GLN A 146 1.27 11.83 0.02
CA GLN A 146 0.60 12.33 -1.20
C GLN A 146 0.15 11.23 -2.15
N VAL A 147 0.83 10.10 -2.15
CA VAL A 147 0.54 8.94 -2.99
C VAL A 147 0.83 7.67 -2.21
N ASP A 148 0.29 6.55 -2.66
CA ASP A 148 0.72 5.23 -2.19
C ASP A 148 2.03 4.81 -2.84
N ASP A 149 2.83 4.02 -2.14
CA ASP A 149 3.90 3.27 -2.78
C ASP A 149 3.33 2.03 -3.51
N ARG A 150 4.21 1.34 -4.23
CA ARG A 150 3.82 0.12 -4.95
C ARG A 150 3.96 -1.07 -4.03
N SER A 151 2.95 -1.29 -3.19
CA SER A 151 2.88 -2.42 -2.26
C SER A 151 1.76 -3.37 -2.66
N LEU A 152 1.97 -4.67 -2.47
CA LEU A 152 0.97 -5.69 -2.75
C LEU A 152 0.84 -6.61 -1.53
N PHE A 153 -0.40 -6.92 -1.20
CA PHE A 153 -0.77 -7.85 -0.14
C PHE A 153 -1.72 -8.90 -0.69
N VAL A 154 -1.54 -10.15 -0.29
CA VAL A 154 -2.53 -11.21 -0.50
C VAL A 154 -3.11 -11.57 0.85
N VAL A 155 -4.43 -11.48 0.95
CA VAL A 155 -5.22 -11.85 2.13
C VAL A 155 -5.86 -13.20 1.85
N ASP A 156 -5.69 -14.15 2.77
CA ASP A 156 -6.28 -15.48 2.66
C ASP A 156 -7.80 -15.47 3.00
N PRO A 157 -8.51 -16.59 2.77
CA PRO A 157 -9.93 -16.70 3.10
C PRO A 157 -10.27 -16.44 4.58
N ASP A 158 -9.33 -16.68 5.51
CA ASP A 158 -9.50 -16.41 6.93
C ASP A 158 -9.25 -14.93 7.29
N GLY A 159 -8.82 -14.13 6.31
CA GLY A 159 -8.53 -12.70 6.45
C GLY A 159 -7.16 -12.39 7.01
N ARG A 160 -6.21 -13.32 6.90
CA ARG A 160 -4.82 -13.09 7.28
C ARG A 160 -3.97 -12.71 6.08
N ILE A 161 -2.94 -11.94 6.32
CA ILE A 161 -1.92 -11.64 5.30
C ILE A 161 -1.13 -12.90 4.99
N ALA A 162 -1.28 -13.45 3.80
CA ALA A 162 -0.55 -14.61 3.32
C ALA A 162 0.73 -14.24 2.56
N TYR A 163 0.77 -13.04 1.96
CA TYR A 163 1.93 -12.57 1.20
C TYR A 163 2.02 -11.04 1.21
N VAL A 164 3.25 -10.53 1.17
CA VAL A 164 3.55 -9.09 1.07
C VAL A 164 4.69 -8.87 0.11
N ALA A 165 4.51 -7.99 -0.89
CA ALA A 165 5.58 -7.47 -1.74
C ALA A 165 5.70 -5.95 -1.58
N ARG A 166 6.86 -5.48 -1.11
CA ARG A 166 7.17 -4.06 -0.90
C ARG A 166 8.62 -3.75 -1.30
N PRO A 167 8.86 -3.09 -2.41
CA PRO A 167 7.90 -2.76 -3.46
C PRO A 167 7.50 -3.99 -4.28
N PHE A 168 6.29 -3.98 -4.88
CA PHE A 168 5.96 -4.93 -5.94
C PHE A 168 6.71 -4.54 -7.21
N ARG A 169 7.48 -5.46 -7.77
CA ARG A 169 8.37 -5.23 -8.91
C ARG A 169 7.64 -5.45 -10.24
N GLN A 170 6.79 -4.50 -10.64
CA GLN A 170 5.89 -4.59 -11.79
C GLN A 170 6.57 -4.79 -13.17
N MET A 171 7.89 -4.62 -13.24
CA MET A 171 8.67 -4.85 -14.46
C MET A 171 9.40 -6.20 -14.46
N ALA A 172 9.26 -6.98 -13.39
CA ALA A 172 9.99 -8.22 -13.18
C ALA A 172 9.02 -9.40 -13.27
N GLU A 173 9.25 -10.31 -14.21
CA GLU A 173 8.39 -11.47 -14.46
C GLU A 173 8.29 -12.41 -13.26
N ASP A 174 9.38 -12.58 -12.52
CA ASP A 174 9.41 -13.39 -11.30
C ASP A 174 8.44 -12.90 -10.21
N ALA A 175 8.16 -11.58 -10.14
CA ALA A 175 7.18 -11.04 -9.19
C ALA A 175 5.75 -11.49 -9.52
N TYR A 176 5.41 -11.62 -10.78
CA TYR A 176 4.10 -12.14 -11.20
C TYR A 176 4.01 -13.66 -11.03
N THR A 177 5.09 -14.40 -11.32
CA THR A 177 5.15 -15.85 -11.09
C THR A 177 5.00 -16.17 -9.59
N GLU A 178 5.65 -15.39 -8.73
CA GLU A 178 5.52 -15.53 -7.28
C GLU A 178 4.08 -15.22 -6.81
N LEU A 179 3.48 -14.16 -7.32
CA LEU A 179 2.08 -13.80 -7.03
C LEU A 179 1.12 -14.91 -7.45
N ALA A 180 1.25 -15.44 -8.69
CA ALA A 180 0.43 -16.54 -9.17
C ALA A 180 0.53 -17.76 -8.26
N ALA A 181 1.75 -18.17 -7.89
CA ALA A 181 1.97 -19.32 -7.00
C ALA A 181 1.37 -19.13 -5.60
N VAL A 182 1.30 -17.90 -5.09
CA VAL A 182 0.62 -17.60 -3.82
C VAL A 182 -0.89 -17.73 -3.97
N VAL A 183 -1.46 -17.12 -5.00
CA VAL A 183 -2.90 -17.16 -5.27
C VAL A 183 -3.38 -18.60 -5.51
N ASP A 184 -2.67 -19.39 -6.31
CA ASP A 184 -3.01 -20.79 -6.60
C ASP A 184 -3.06 -21.66 -5.36
N ARG A 185 -2.22 -21.40 -4.36
CA ARG A 185 -2.26 -22.15 -3.08
C ARG A 185 -3.46 -21.81 -2.24
N LEU A 186 -3.99 -20.58 -2.34
CA LEU A 186 -5.08 -20.08 -1.49
C LEU A 186 -6.46 -20.28 -2.14
N ALA A 187 -6.52 -20.22 -3.44
CA ALA A 187 -7.74 -20.37 -4.23
C ALA A 187 -7.44 -21.23 -5.48
N PRO A 188 -7.21 -22.54 -5.32
CA PRO A 188 -6.90 -23.39 -6.46
C PRO A 188 -8.06 -23.38 -7.47
N ALA A 189 -7.72 -23.36 -8.76
CA ALA A 189 -8.70 -23.28 -9.86
C ALA A 189 -9.74 -24.42 -9.85
N ASN A 190 -9.40 -25.53 -9.19
CA ASN A 190 -10.22 -26.77 -9.14
C ASN A 190 -10.88 -26.99 -7.79
N ALA A 191 -10.96 -25.97 -6.92
CA ALA A 191 -11.52 -26.14 -5.56
C ALA A 191 -12.98 -26.61 -5.59
N GLU A 192 -13.77 -26.20 -6.59
CA GLU A 192 -15.17 -26.61 -6.77
C GLU A 192 -15.31 -28.10 -7.14
N GLU A 193 -14.31 -28.69 -7.79
CA GLU A 193 -14.33 -30.10 -8.20
C GLU A 193 -13.97 -31.06 -7.05
N MET A 194 -13.35 -30.55 -5.98
CA MET A 194 -12.92 -31.34 -4.82
C MET A 194 -14.01 -31.47 -3.75
N ASP A 195 -14.99 -30.58 -3.69
CA ASP A 195 -16.07 -30.62 -2.70
C ASP A 195 -17.22 -31.59 -3.10
N GLU A 196 -17.30 -31.99 -4.38
CA GLU A 196 -18.29 -32.95 -4.86
C GLU A 196 -17.86 -34.44 -4.76
N ARG A 197 -16.72 -34.76 -4.13
CA ARG A 197 -16.23 -36.15 -3.95
C ARG A 197 -16.23 -36.55 -2.49
#